data_5e293d57eb6fa277ca38d7b851881070
#
_entry.id   5e293d57eb6fa277ca38d7b851881070
#
_cell.length_a   1.000
_cell.length_b   1.000
_cell.length_c   1.000
_cell.angle_alpha   90.00
_cell.angle_beta   90.00
_cell.angle_gamma   90.00
#
_symmetry.space_group_name_H-M   'P 1'
#
loop_
_entity.id
_entity.type
_entity.pdbx_description
1 polymer ?
#
loop_
_entity_poly.entity_id
_entity_poly.type
_entity_poly.pdbx_seq_one_letter_code
_entity_poly.pdbx_strand_id
1 'polypeptide(L)'
;MSDFLYTTYITSTPQKVWDAITTAEFTRQYWGHAMVSDWNAGSKWEMINAEGGLQMTGKVLESQPPKRLVYDWVSPENAGNKAETSRVTFTIEAIGPVVRLDVMHDQLKAGSEMALGISKGWPMVLSGLKSWLETGKAADILSIKSCSSAQAPQAKVA
;
A
#
# COMPACT_ATOMS: atom_id res chain seq x y z
N MET A 1 -16.67 0.32 -12.52
CA MET A 1 -15.43 0.49 -11.74
C MET A 1 -15.68 0.08 -10.31
N SER A 2 -14.67 -0.41 -9.64
CA SER A 2 -14.77 -0.83 -8.24
C SER A 2 -13.88 0.07 -7.40
N ASP A 3 -14.38 0.49 -6.25
CA ASP A 3 -13.64 1.32 -5.30
C ASP A 3 -13.47 0.55 -4.00
N PHE A 4 -12.34 0.76 -3.36
CA PHE A 4 -12.01 0.14 -2.07
C PHE A 4 -11.57 1.24 -1.10
N LEU A 5 -12.25 1.33 0.03
CA LEU A 5 -11.88 2.26 1.11
C LEU A 5 -11.58 1.47 2.37
N TYR A 6 -10.45 1.76 2.98
CA TYR A 6 -10.07 1.19 4.28
C TYR A 6 -9.59 2.30 5.20
N THR A 7 -10.13 2.33 6.41
CA THR A 7 -9.78 3.31 7.44
C THR A 7 -9.19 2.61 8.65
N THR A 8 -8.08 3.13 9.17
CA THR A 8 -7.51 2.66 10.45
C THR A 8 -7.08 3.85 11.30
N TYR A 9 -7.00 3.63 12.60
CA TYR A 9 -6.57 4.62 13.59
C TYR A 9 -5.27 4.15 14.22
N ILE A 10 -4.28 5.03 14.25
CA ILE A 10 -2.92 4.69 14.68
C ILE A 10 -2.49 5.66 15.77
N THR A 11 -1.98 5.14 16.88
CA THR A 11 -1.37 5.96 17.93
C THR A 11 0.00 6.42 17.42
N SER A 12 0.03 7.60 16.81
CA SER A 12 1.20 8.17 16.16
C SER A 12 0.96 9.65 15.86
N THR A 13 1.80 10.24 15.02
CA THR A 13 1.64 11.60 14.51
C THR A 13 1.49 11.58 12.99
N PRO A 14 0.85 12.59 12.37
CA PRO A 14 0.76 12.66 10.92
C PRO A 14 2.11 12.57 10.21
N GLN A 15 3.13 13.22 10.74
CA GLN A 15 4.47 13.19 10.15
C GLN A 15 5.07 11.78 10.17
N LYS A 16 4.93 11.05 11.28
CA LYS A 16 5.43 9.68 11.37
C LYS A 16 4.70 8.73 10.43
N VAL A 17 3.39 8.90 10.27
CA VAL A 17 2.60 8.13 9.31
C VAL A 17 3.05 8.45 7.87
N TRP A 18 3.22 9.73 7.55
CA TRP A 18 3.74 10.17 6.25
C TRP A 18 5.11 9.55 5.96
N ASP A 19 6.04 9.65 6.90
CA ASP A 19 7.39 9.10 6.75
C ASP A 19 7.34 7.57 6.55
N ALA A 20 6.44 6.89 7.25
CA ALA A 20 6.29 5.44 7.14
C ALA A 20 5.81 4.99 5.75
N ILE A 21 4.97 5.77 5.07
CA ILE A 21 4.48 5.42 3.74
C ILE A 21 5.38 5.92 2.60
N THR A 22 6.28 6.87 2.87
CA THR A 22 7.12 7.50 1.85
C THR A 22 8.61 7.17 1.96
N THR A 23 9.02 6.38 2.95
CA THR A 23 10.42 6.00 3.13
C THR A 23 10.60 4.51 2.84
N ALA A 24 11.43 4.19 1.83
CA ALA A 24 11.63 2.82 1.36
C ALA A 24 12.10 1.85 2.46
N GLU A 25 13.00 2.29 3.33
CA GLU A 25 13.48 1.48 4.46
C GLU A 25 12.34 1.11 5.41
N PHE A 26 11.38 2.01 5.61
CA PHE A 26 10.22 1.79 6.47
C PHE A 26 9.20 0.88 5.81
N THR A 27 8.90 1.08 4.53
CA THR A 27 7.96 0.21 3.81
C THR A 27 8.45 -1.24 3.73
N ARG A 28 9.76 -1.47 3.69
CA ARG A 28 10.33 -2.83 3.78
C ARG A 28 9.99 -3.51 5.10
N GLN A 29 9.88 -2.77 6.19
CA GLN A 29 9.65 -3.33 7.54
C GLN A 29 8.26 -3.92 7.69
N TYR A 30 7.24 -3.26 7.16
CA TYR A 30 5.87 -3.68 7.36
C TYR A 30 5.18 -4.22 6.10
N TRP A 31 5.70 -3.92 4.93
CA TRP A 31 5.11 -4.35 3.66
C TRP A 31 5.93 -5.45 2.96
N GLY A 32 7.24 -5.49 3.23
CA GLY A 32 8.17 -6.38 2.54
C GLY A 32 8.61 -5.88 1.18
N HIS A 33 8.19 -4.68 0.79
CA HIS A 33 8.56 -4.03 -0.46
C HIS A 33 9.10 -2.63 -0.21
N ALA A 34 10.06 -2.21 -1.03
CA ALA A 34 10.54 -0.84 -1.02
C ALA A 34 9.66 0.01 -1.94
N MET A 35 9.03 1.02 -1.38
CA MET A 35 8.30 2.04 -2.15
C MET A 35 9.27 3.19 -2.42
N VAL A 36 9.69 3.34 -3.66
CA VAL A 36 10.78 4.26 -4.04
C VAL A 36 10.26 5.40 -4.90
N SER A 37 10.44 6.62 -4.43
CA SER A 37 10.14 7.87 -5.15
C SER A 37 10.70 9.04 -4.35
N ASP A 38 10.77 10.22 -4.96
CA ASP A 38 10.95 11.47 -4.22
C ASP A 38 9.62 12.02 -3.69
N TRP A 39 8.50 11.40 -4.10
CA TRP A 39 7.13 11.70 -3.71
C TRP A 39 6.68 13.13 -4.01
N ASN A 40 7.31 13.78 -4.96
CA ASN A 40 6.82 15.05 -5.51
C ASN A 40 5.79 14.81 -6.62
N ALA A 41 4.82 15.70 -6.74
CA ALA A 41 3.85 15.61 -7.82
C ALA A 41 4.56 15.57 -9.18
N GLY A 42 4.18 14.61 -10.01
CA GLY A 42 4.80 14.36 -11.31
C GLY A 42 5.91 13.33 -11.32
N SER A 43 6.43 12.96 -10.16
CA SER A 43 7.51 11.95 -10.05
C SER A 43 7.02 10.54 -10.26
N LYS A 44 7.89 9.71 -10.80
CA LYS A 44 7.67 8.25 -10.87
C LYS A 44 7.82 7.64 -9.48
N TRP A 45 7.06 6.59 -9.21
CA TRP A 45 7.26 5.74 -8.05
C TRP A 45 7.37 4.27 -8.47
N GLU A 46 8.04 3.48 -7.66
CA GLU A 46 8.27 2.07 -7.92
C GLU A 46 8.13 1.23 -6.66
N MET A 47 7.51 0.05 -6.78
CA MET A 47 7.46 -0.94 -5.73
C MET A 47 8.44 -2.06 -6.06
N ILE A 48 9.48 -2.22 -5.24
CA ILE A 48 10.56 -3.17 -5.46
C ILE A 48 10.49 -4.25 -4.38
N ASN A 49 10.48 -5.52 -4.79
CA ASN A 49 10.48 -6.63 -3.86
C ASN A 49 11.87 -6.88 -3.24
N ALA A 50 11.97 -7.84 -2.32
CA ALA A 50 13.22 -8.16 -1.63
C ALA A 50 14.34 -8.63 -2.57
N GLU A 51 14.00 -9.22 -3.71
CA GLU A 51 14.93 -9.69 -4.72
C GLU A 51 15.31 -8.62 -5.75
N GLY A 52 14.78 -7.40 -5.62
CA GLY A 52 15.04 -6.29 -6.52
C GLY A 52 14.11 -6.22 -7.72
N GLY A 53 13.07 -7.05 -7.77
CA GLY A 53 12.11 -7.08 -8.86
C GLY A 53 11.06 -5.97 -8.76
N LEU A 54 10.76 -5.32 -9.88
CA LEU A 54 9.72 -4.30 -9.97
C LEU A 54 8.34 -4.97 -9.97
N GLN A 55 7.53 -4.65 -8.98
CA GLN A 55 6.20 -5.24 -8.80
C GLN A 55 5.09 -4.34 -9.32
N MET A 56 5.13 -3.07 -8.98
CA MET A 56 4.15 -2.06 -9.39
C MET A 56 4.87 -0.75 -9.64
N THR A 57 4.24 0.12 -10.39
CA THR A 57 4.78 1.43 -10.70
C THR A 57 3.65 2.43 -10.93
N GLY A 58 4.01 3.67 -11.12
CA GLY A 58 3.08 4.73 -11.45
C GLY A 58 3.69 6.10 -11.29
N LYS A 59 2.83 7.09 -11.21
CA LYS A 59 3.18 8.51 -11.11
C LYS A 59 2.49 9.13 -9.90
N VAL A 60 3.21 9.96 -9.18
CA VAL A 60 2.63 10.78 -8.11
C VAL A 60 1.78 11.87 -8.73
N LEU A 61 0.50 11.92 -8.38
CA LEU A 61 -0.46 12.88 -8.93
C LEU A 61 -0.61 14.11 -8.03
N GLU A 62 -0.56 13.90 -6.71
CA GLU A 62 -0.69 14.96 -5.71
C GLU A 62 0.14 14.60 -4.48
N SER A 63 0.82 15.59 -3.91
CA SER A 63 1.62 15.42 -2.69
C SER A 63 1.48 16.63 -1.79
N GLN A 64 0.84 16.43 -0.65
CA GLN A 64 0.63 17.47 0.38
C GLN A 64 1.06 16.91 1.75
N PRO A 65 2.39 16.85 2.01
CA PRO A 65 2.89 16.33 3.29
C PRO A 65 2.39 17.15 4.48
N PRO A 66 2.04 16.55 5.60
CA PRO A 66 1.85 15.12 5.85
C PRO A 66 0.38 14.68 5.76
N LYS A 67 -0.42 15.31 4.89
CA LYS A 67 -1.90 15.21 4.89
C LYS A 67 -2.48 14.33 3.79
N ARG A 68 -1.91 14.38 2.59
CA ARG A 68 -2.51 13.75 1.43
C ARG A 68 -1.48 13.35 0.39
N LEU A 69 -1.59 12.11 -0.10
CA LEU A 69 -0.75 11.57 -1.16
C LEU A 69 -1.64 10.83 -2.15
N VAL A 70 -1.54 11.21 -3.43
CA VAL A 70 -2.29 10.56 -4.51
C VAL A 70 -1.31 10.08 -5.57
N TYR A 71 -1.41 8.82 -5.97
CA TYR A 71 -0.59 8.29 -7.05
C TYR A 71 -1.37 7.24 -7.84
N ASP A 72 -1.05 7.11 -9.11
CA ASP A 72 -1.63 6.05 -9.92
C ASP A 72 -0.91 4.71 -9.67
N TRP A 73 -1.56 3.62 -10.05
CA TRP A 73 -1.13 2.28 -9.70
C TRP A 73 -1.34 1.37 -10.90
N VAL A 74 -0.26 0.79 -11.40
CA VAL A 74 -0.30 -0.05 -12.59
C VAL A 74 0.82 -1.11 -12.52
N SER A 75 0.56 -2.28 -13.07
CA SER A 75 1.62 -3.27 -13.24
C SER A 75 2.61 -2.82 -14.32
N PRO A 76 3.89 -3.20 -14.21
CA PRO A 76 4.91 -2.73 -15.17
C PRO A 76 4.60 -3.02 -16.63
N GLU A 77 4.02 -4.19 -16.91
CA GLU A 77 3.65 -4.62 -18.26
C GLU A 77 2.51 -3.79 -18.86
N ASN A 78 1.72 -3.14 -18.02
CA ASN A 78 0.59 -2.29 -18.42
C ASN A 78 0.88 -0.79 -18.28
N ALA A 79 2.13 -0.42 -17.99
CA ALA A 79 2.51 0.97 -17.81
C ALA A 79 2.12 1.81 -19.04
N GLY A 80 1.39 2.91 -18.81
CA GLY A 80 0.87 3.77 -19.87
C GLY A 80 -0.54 3.38 -20.37
N ASN A 81 -1.05 2.22 -19.98
CA ASN A 81 -2.41 1.80 -20.32
C ASN A 81 -3.40 2.32 -19.28
N LYS A 82 -4.16 3.35 -19.65
CA LYS A 82 -5.13 3.98 -18.74
C LYS A 82 -6.25 3.02 -18.28
N ALA A 83 -6.61 2.06 -19.11
CA ALA A 83 -7.67 1.10 -18.77
C ALA A 83 -7.24 0.13 -17.66
N GLU A 84 -5.94 -0.08 -17.51
CA GLU A 84 -5.35 -0.95 -16.48
C GLU A 84 -4.73 -0.16 -15.32
N THR A 85 -4.86 1.16 -15.32
CA THR A 85 -4.31 2.03 -14.30
C THR A 85 -5.39 2.41 -13.28
N SER A 86 -5.13 2.14 -12.01
CA SER A 86 -5.97 2.55 -10.90
C SER A 86 -5.32 3.68 -10.11
N ARG A 87 -5.97 4.13 -9.04
CA ARG A 87 -5.50 5.28 -8.26
C ARG A 87 -5.57 5.00 -6.78
N VAL A 88 -4.50 5.36 -6.06
CA VAL A 88 -4.40 5.28 -4.61
C VAL A 88 -4.40 6.67 -4.02
N THR A 89 -5.21 6.88 -2.99
CA THR A 89 -5.24 8.12 -2.22
C THR A 89 -5.06 7.79 -0.74
N PHE A 90 -4.01 8.31 -0.13
CA PHE A 90 -3.86 8.33 1.33
C PHE A 90 -4.32 9.67 1.86
N THR A 91 -5.12 9.65 2.92
CA THR A 91 -5.51 10.84 3.69
C THR A 91 -5.12 10.62 5.15
N ILE A 92 -4.40 11.57 5.72
CA ILE A 92 -3.83 11.50 7.07
C ILE A 92 -4.38 12.67 7.89
N GLU A 93 -5.07 12.37 8.98
CA GLU A 93 -5.71 13.38 9.82
C GLU A 93 -5.43 13.11 11.30
N ALA A 94 -4.96 14.15 12.02
CA ALA A 94 -4.80 14.07 13.46
C ALA A 94 -6.17 14.15 14.14
N ILE A 95 -6.49 13.17 14.98
CA ILE A 95 -7.72 13.15 15.78
C ILE A 95 -7.31 12.92 17.25
N GLY A 96 -7.09 14.00 17.98
CA GLY A 96 -6.57 13.91 19.35
C GLY A 96 -5.24 13.16 19.40
N PRO A 97 -5.10 12.10 20.23
CA PRO A 97 -3.85 11.37 20.38
C PRO A 97 -3.60 10.32 19.27
N VAL A 98 -4.53 10.18 18.33
CA VAL A 98 -4.41 9.22 17.25
C VAL A 98 -4.42 9.90 15.88
N VAL A 99 -3.97 9.17 14.87
CA VAL A 99 -4.04 9.55 13.47
C VAL A 99 -5.08 8.66 12.78
N ARG A 100 -6.02 9.26 12.08
CA ARG A 100 -6.87 8.55 11.15
C ARG A 100 -6.13 8.45 9.81
N LEU A 101 -5.95 7.24 9.32
CA LEU A 101 -5.38 6.96 8.02
C LEU A 101 -6.44 6.30 7.13
N ASP A 102 -6.78 6.95 6.05
CA ASP A 102 -7.64 6.39 5.01
C ASP A 102 -6.78 6.02 3.80
N VAL A 103 -7.03 4.84 3.24
CA VAL A 103 -6.58 4.48 1.90
C VAL A 103 -7.80 4.26 1.02
N MET A 104 -7.90 5.05 -0.05
CA MET A 104 -8.88 4.87 -1.10
C MET A 104 -8.15 4.33 -2.33
N HIS A 105 -8.58 3.19 -2.85
CA HIS A 105 -8.07 2.66 -4.10
C HIS A 105 -9.24 2.60 -5.07
N ASP A 106 -9.29 3.54 -5.99
CA ASP A 106 -10.39 3.67 -6.94
C ASP A 106 -9.93 3.45 -8.38
N GLN A 107 -10.85 3.53 -9.32
CA GLN A 107 -10.63 3.24 -10.74
C GLN A 107 -10.16 1.80 -10.99
N LEU A 108 -10.48 0.90 -10.07
CA LEU A 108 -10.23 -0.53 -10.25
C LEU A 108 -11.26 -1.14 -11.21
N LYS A 109 -10.78 -2.02 -12.07
CA LYS A 109 -11.65 -2.81 -12.92
C LYS A 109 -12.41 -3.82 -12.07
N ALA A 110 -13.73 -3.70 -12.04
CA ALA A 110 -14.59 -4.56 -11.21
C ALA A 110 -14.37 -6.04 -11.52
N GLY A 111 -14.22 -6.86 -10.47
CA GLY A 111 -14.02 -8.30 -10.61
C GLY A 111 -12.65 -8.74 -11.12
N SER A 112 -11.72 -7.80 -11.32
CA SER A 112 -10.37 -8.13 -11.76
C SER A 112 -9.54 -8.77 -10.63
N GLU A 113 -8.50 -9.49 -11.00
CA GLU A 113 -7.52 -10.03 -10.03
C GLU A 113 -6.88 -8.90 -9.21
N MET A 114 -6.64 -7.76 -9.85
CA MET A 114 -6.12 -6.57 -9.17
C MET A 114 -7.09 -6.10 -8.07
N ALA A 115 -8.39 -5.97 -8.38
CA ALA A 115 -9.39 -5.55 -7.40
C ALA A 115 -9.49 -6.54 -6.22
N LEU A 116 -9.44 -7.84 -6.49
CA LEU A 116 -9.45 -8.88 -5.45
C LEU A 116 -8.18 -8.81 -4.58
N GLY A 117 -7.02 -8.65 -5.21
CA GLY A 117 -5.74 -8.52 -4.50
C GLY A 117 -5.70 -7.28 -3.62
N ILE A 118 -6.19 -6.16 -4.11
CA ILE A 118 -6.26 -4.88 -3.39
C ILE A 118 -7.14 -5.01 -2.13
N SER A 119 -8.32 -5.61 -2.26
CA SER A 119 -9.25 -5.74 -1.14
C SER A 119 -8.71 -6.61 0.00
N LYS A 120 -7.85 -7.57 -0.31
CA LYS A 120 -7.18 -8.42 0.69
C LYS A 120 -5.86 -7.81 1.18
N GLY A 121 -5.15 -7.14 0.29
CA GLY A 121 -3.81 -6.62 0.56
C GLY A 121 -3.76 -5.42 1.48
N TRP A 122 -4.57 -4.41 1.25
CA TRP A 122 -4.53 -3.19 2.05
C TRP A 122 -4.77 -3.43 3.55
N PRO A 123 -5.78 -4.21 3.98
CA PRO A 123 -5.94 -4.48 5.40
C PRO A 123 -4.72 -5.12 6.05
N MET A 124 -4.05 -6.04 5.35
CA MET A 124 -2.83 -6.67 5.84
C MET A 124 -1.68 -5.67 5.96
N VAL A 125 -1.46 -4.89 4.92
CA VAL A 125 -0.38 -3.88 4.87
C VAL A 125 -0.57 -2.84 5.98
N LEU A 126 -1.77 -2.29 6.11
CA LEU A 126 -2.04 -1.25 7.10
C LEU A 126 -2.06 -1.80 8.53
N SER A 127 -2.39 -3.06 8.73
CA SER A 127 -2.22 -3.72 10.03
C SER A 127 -0.75 -3.83 10.40
N GLY A 128 0.11 -4.17 9.46
CA GLY A 128 1.56 -4.17 9.64
C GLY A 128 2.11 -2.78 9.94
N LEU A 129 1.67 -1.77 9.22
CA LEU A 129 2.04 -0.37 9.42
C LEU A 129 1.64 0.11 10.83
N LYS A 130 0.40 -0.13 11.22
CA LYS A 130 -0.11 0.24 12.55
C LYS A 130 0.71 -0.41 13.65
N SER A 131 0.93 -1.71 13.57
CA SER A 131 1.73 -2.45 14.53
C SER A 131 3.15 -1.88 14.62
N TRP A 132 3.79 -1.62 13.49
CA TRP A 132 5.15 -1.10 13.43
C TRP A 132 5.26 0.29 14.05
N LEU A 133 4.32 1.18 13.75
CA LEU A 133 4.32 2.53 14.32
C LEU A 133 4.02 2.55 15.83
N GLU A 134 3.15 1.67 16.30
CA GLU A 134 2.73 1.64 17.70
C GLU A 134 3.68 0.85 18.61
N THR A 135 4.36 -0.17 18.09
CA THR A 135 5.16 -1.09 18.92
C THR A 135 6.63 -1.20 18.50
N GLY A 136 7.01 -0.65 17.35
CA GLY A 136 8.35 -0.82 16.79
C GLY A 136 8.54 -2.13 16.02
N LYS A 137 7.53 -2.98 15.99
CA LYS A 137 7.56 -4.26 15.25
C LYS A 137 6.34 -4.36 14.35
N ALA A 138 6.57 -4.69 13.09
CA ALA A 138 5.47 -5.02 12.18
C ALA A 138 4.81 -6.32 12.62
N ALA A 139 3.48 -6.39 12.46
CA ALA A 139 2.79 -7.68 12.55
C ALA A 139 3.37 -8.63 11.48
N ASP A 140 3.44 -9.91 11.77
CA ASP A 140 4.07 -10.90 10.90
C ASP A 140 3.17 -11.24 9.69
N ILE A 141 2.94 -10.22 8.85
CA ILE A 141 2.09 -10.32 7.66
C ILE A 141 2.79 -11.13 6.56
N LEU A 142 4.13 -11.05 6.49
CA LEU A 142 4.91 -11.78 5.50
C LEU A 142 4.80 -13.28 5.70
N SER A 143 4.80 -13.73 6.95
CA SER A 143 4.60 -15.14 7.30
C SER A 143 3.20 -15.61 6.88
N ILE A 144 2.16 -14.82 7.11
CA ILE A 144 0.78 -15.13 6.69
C ILE A 144 0.70 -15.30 5.17
N LYS A 145 1.31 -14.41 4.42
CA LYS A 145 1.35 -14.50 2.94
C LYS A 145 2.03 -15.78 2.48
N SER A 146 3.16 -16.13 3.08
CA SER A 146 3.88 -17.36 2.78
C SER A 146 3.05 -18.60 3.08
N CYS A 147 2.38 -18.64 4.23
CA CYS A 147 1.48 -19.73 4.60
C CYS A 147 0.32 -19.88 3.62
N SER A 148 -0.32 -18.79 3.24
CA SER A 148 -1.40 -18.79 2.25
C SER A 148 -0.94 -19.36 0.91
N SER A 149 0.22 -18.96 0.44
CA SER A 149 0.78 -19.45 -0.82
C SER A 149 1.11 -20.94 -0.76
N ALA A 150 1.64 -21.41 0.37
CA ALA A 150 1.97 -22.82 0.58
C ALA A 150 0.72 -23.70 0.72
N GLN A 151 -0.36 -23.16 1.25
CA GLN A 151 -1.62 -23.92 1.46
C GLN A 151 -2.47 -24.02 0.20
N ALA A 152 -2.34 -23.08 -0.73
CA ALA A 152 -3.15 -23.07 -1.95
C ALA A 152 -3.08 -24.37 -2.75
N PRO A 153 -1.94 -25.05 -2.92
CA PRO A 153 -1.87 -26.35 -3.57
C PRO A 153 -2.53 -27.47 -2.75
N GLN A 154 -2.50 -27.38 -1.43
CA GLN A 154 -3.08 -28.42 -0.55
C GLN A 154 -4.60 -28.39 -0.56
N ALA A 155 -5.19 -27.23 -0.68
CA ALA A 155 -6.64 -27.06 -0.75
C ALA A 155 -7.24 -27.71 -2.01
N LYS A 156 -6.44 -27.93 -3.05
CA LYS A 156 -6.88 -28.60 -4.30
C LYS A 156 -6.86 -30.11 -4.22
N VAL A 157 -6.18 -30.67 -3.22
CA VAL A 157 -6.01 -32.12 -3.07
C VAL A 157 -7.09 -32.71 -2.13
N ALA A 158 -7.66 -31.86 -1.32
CA ALA A 158 -8.74 -32.25 -0.43
C ALA A 158 -10.09 -32.17 -1.13
#